data_3c062d9523b275690b8ade5485bba8d1
#
_entry.id   3c062d9523b275690b8ade5485bba8d1
#
_cell.length_a   1.000
_cell.length_b   1.000
_cell.length_c   1.000
_cell.angle_alpha   90.00
_cell.angle_beta   90.00
_cell.angle_gamma   90.00
#
_symmetry.space_group_name_H-M   'P 1'
#
loop_
_entity.id
_entity.type
_entity.pdbx_description
1 polymer ?
#
loop_
_entity_poly.entity_id
_entity_poly.type
_entity_poly.pdbx_seq_one_letter_code
_entity_poly.pdbx_strand_id
1 'polypeptide(L)'
;MDFRKCLLVFSILFFSMAICFAQNQGEIEETPVEDKWQQLEWEEENPEFVSYYEVLIEKYDEKSETYTEINKLKTEENSTSIKVEPQLQPGMYRFKVITYDLIGLPSVESEWKTFSIYKAYKPQINDISSKVNGSSTLYLEEVNDGIFSVSGRNLFETSKNEKDIQFTKYFVVNQNDKKQNILVPEILNVEKNNRKIEFQMNMKDLDVGVYDFFAEDASGLKSESNNNSNFTVKFKKKVDFDLSAGYVLPVILFDDTINHYMGSNIWPLSGTFRMSFMPFKRSFGYFGVGLAGTYSRLFVEFPQYKIDGNLITAHLNFVYQLPIRFRIKNSDQRRHAFSLELHGGVGATFFNDMQFHFPHNIDSEKLNSINLSFDVGGAVQVYITSRLYAEVGVDFVMAFMSDMQFGVLHPSVCIGWQF
;
A
#
# COMPACT_ATOMS: atom_id res chain seq x y z
N MET A 1 -21.33 34.81 16.31
CA MET A 1 -21.27 33.97 15.08
C MET A 1 -22.16 32.76 15.31
N ASP A 2 -23.16 32.54 14.48
CA ASP A 2 -24.31 31.67 14.75
C ASP A 2 -23.88 30.18 14.66
N PHE A 3 -23.86 29.48 15.79
CA PHE A 3 -23.41 28.08 15.93
C PHE A 3 -24.13 27.10 14.99
N ARG A 4 -25.36 27.45 14.59
CA ARG A 4 -26.15 26.67 13.62
C ARG A 4 -25.60 26.72 12.20
N LYS A 5 -24.92 27.79 11.82
CA LYS A 5 -24.30 27.92 10.48
C LYS A 5 -22.99 27.16 10.36
N CYS A 6 -22.22 27.02 11.44
CA CYS A 6 -21.02 26.18 11.45
C CYS A 6 -21.33 24.70 11.37
N LEU A 7 -22.38 24.23 12.02
CA LEU A 7 -22.79 22.81 11.98
C LEU A 7 -23.27 22.40 10.59
N LEU A 8 -23.93 23.31 9.88
CA LEU A 8 -24.44 23.05 8.52
C LEU A 8 -23.31 22.96 7.49
N VAL A 9 -22.28 23.78 7.61
CA VAL A 9 -21.09 23.74 6.73
C VAL A 9 -20.29 22.46 6.95
N PHE A 10 -20.17 21.99 8.19
CA PHE A 10 -19.50 20.73 8.51
C PHE A 10 -20.26 19.51 7.98
N SER A 11 -21.60 19.51 8.06
CA SER A 11 -22.45 18.45 7.48
C SER A 11 -22.33 18.38 5.96
N ILE A 12 -22.27 19.52 5.26
CA ILE A 12 -22.19 19.57 3.80
C ILE A 12 -20.81 19.10 3.31
N LEU A 13 -19.73 19.42 4.03
CA LEU A 13 -18.38 18.92 3.72
C LEU A 13 -18.23 17.40 3.91
N PHE A 14 -18.91 16.82 4.91
CA PHE A 14 -18.90 15.37 5.11
C PHE A 14 -19.74 14.62 4.08
N PHE A 15 -20.85 15.19 3.62
CA PHE A 15 -21.72 14.57 2.61
C PHE A 15 -21.13 14.64 1.19
N SER A 16 -20.40 15.71 0.86
CA SER A 16 -19.75 15.84 -0.46
C SER A 16 -18.55 14.90 -0.64
N MET A 17 -17.89 14.45 0.43
CA MET A 17 -16.85 13.41 0.35
C MET A 17 -17.40 11.99 0.13
N ALA A 18 -18.66 11.72 0.51
CA ALA A 18 -19.26 10.40 0.39
C ALA A 18 -19.84 10.10 -1.01
N ILE A 19 -20.09 11.13 -1.85
CA ILE A 19 -20.76 10.96 -3.16
C ILE A 19 -19.76 10.72 -4.31
N CYS A 20 -18.46 10.93 -4.12
CA CYS A 20 -17.45 10.70 -5.17
C CYS A 20 -17.00 9.23 -5.38
N PHE A 21 -17.58 8.25 -4.69
CA PHE A 21 -17.14 6.84 -4.77
C PHE A 21 -18.12 5.88 -5.45
N ALA A 22 -19.13 6.35 -6.14
CA ALA A 22 -20.02 5.47 -6.90
C ALA A 22 -20.13 5.98 -8.34
N GLN A 23 -19.43 5.30 -9.23
CA GLN A 23 -19.72 5.02 -10.65
C GLN A 23 -18.45 5.03 -11.50
N ASN A 24 -18.05 3.83 -11.92
CA ASN A 24 -17.88 3.45 -13.33
C ASN A 24 -17.30 2.02 -13.39
N GLN A 25 -18.19 1.06 -13.61
CA GLN A 25 -17.81 -0.20 -14.25
C GLN A 25 -17.62 0.12 -15.73
N GLY A 26 -16.37 0.31 -16.15
CA GLY A 26 -16.01 0.31 -17.55
C GLY A 26 -15.95 -1.14 -18.04
N GLU A 27 -16.76 -1.47 -19.03
CA GLU A 27 -16.64 -2.69 -19.83
C GLU A 27 -15.21 -2.79 -20.36
N ILE A 28 -14.57 -3.90 -20.07
CA ILE A 28 -13.28 -4.27 -20.69
C ILE A 28 -13.64 -4.77 -22.09
N GLU A 29 -13.37 -3.97 -23.12
CA GLU A 29 -13.37 -4.46 -24.49
C GLU A 29 -12.34 -5.61 -24.60
N GLU A 30 -12.83 -6.83 -24.75
CA GLU A 30 -12.01 -7.97 -25.16
C GLU A 30 -11.50 -7.68 -26.58
N THR A 31 -10.23 -7.33 -26.71
CA THR A 31 -9.59 -7.33 -28.02
C THR A 31 -9.56 -8.75 -28.54
N PRO A 32 -10.04 -8.98 -29.78
CA PRO A 32 -9.99 -10.31 -30.39
C PRO A 32 -8.55 -10.81 -30.41
N VAL A 33 -8.36 -12.07 -30.04
CA VAL A 33 -7.08 -12.77 -30.21
C VAL A 33 -6.83 -12.83 -31.72
N GLU A 34 -5.98 -11.94 -32.23
CA GLU A 34 -5.50 -12.08 -33.60
C GLU A 34 -4.75 -13.40 -33.71
N ASP A 35 -5.17 -14.25 -34.65
CA ASP A 35 -4.44 -15.45 -35.02
C ASP A 35 -3.07 -15.00 -35.52
N LYS A 36 -2.05 -15.12 -34.68
CA LYS A 36 -0.67 -14.78 -35.03
C LYS A 36 -0.12 -15.83 -35.98
N TRP A 37 -0.15 -15.53 -37.27
CA TRP A 37 0.47 -16.36 -38.31
C TRP A 37 1.99 -16.24 -38.23
N GLN A 38 2.71 -17.33 -38.53
CA GLN A 38 4.14 -17.26 -38.72
C GLN A 38 4.43 -16.45 -39.97
N GLN A 39 5.06 -15.29 -39.80
CA GLN A 39 5.40 -14.36 -40.88
C GLN A 39 6.86 -13.98 -40.76
N LEU A 40 7.56 -13.98 -41.90
CA LEU A 40 8.91 -13.45 -42.03
C LEU A 40 8.83 -12.08 -42.67
N GLU A 41 9.63 -11.13 -42.16
CA GLU A 41 9.72 -9.76 -42.67
C GLU A 41 11.19 -9.37 -42.82
N TRP A 42 11.47 -8.55 -43.85
CA TRP A 42 12.78 -8.02 -44.11
C TRP A 42 12.67 -6.60 -44.65
N GLU A 43 13.78 -5.88 -44.64
CA GLU A 43 13.90 -4.52 -45.17
C GLU A 43 14.55 -4.58 -46.55
N GLU A 44 14.07 -3.79 -47.51
CA GLU A 44 14.62 -3.60 -48.83
C GLU A 44 14.69 -2.10 -49.15
N GLU A 45 15.87 -1.62 -49.60
CA GLU A 45 16.06 -0.20 -49.86
C GLU A 45 15.38 0.28 -51.16
N ASN A 46 15.28 -0.58 -52.18
CA ASN A 46 14.76 -0.22 -53.50
C ASN A 46 13.73 -1.24 -54.02
N PRO A 47 12.56 -1.39 -53.36
CA PRO A 47 11.57 -2.41 -53.71
C PRO A 47 10.95 -2.21 -55.09
N GLU A 48 11.04 -1.00 -55.68
CA GLU A 48 10.52 -0.70 -57.01
C GLU A 48 11.28 -1.38 -58.16
N PHE A 49 12.51 -1.83 -57.94
CA PHE A 49 13.31 -2.58 -58.90
C PHE A 49 13.21 -4.10 -58.73
N VAL A 50 12.37 -4.57 -57.82
CA VAL A 50 12.20 -5.98 -57.47
C VAL A 50 10.90 -6.50 -58.05
N SER A 51 10.97 -7.65 -58.76
CA SER A 51 9.79 -8.36 -59.25
C SER A 51 9.14 -9.22 -58.15
N TYR A 52 9.95 -9.97 -57.44
CA TYR A 52 9.53 -10.81 -56.32
C TYR A 52 10.76 -11.23 -55.50
N TYR A 53 10.48 -11.80 -54.30
CA TYR A 53 11.50 -12.40 -53.45
C TYR A 53 11.29 -13.90 -53.34
N GLU A 54 12.37 -14.64 -53.21
CA GLU A 54 12.38 -16.04 -52.87
C GLU A 54 13.01 -16.21 -51.48
N VAL A 55 12.28 -16.82 -50.55
CA VAL A 55 12.72 -17.00 -49.16
C VAL A 55 13.05 -18.48 -48.95
N LEU A 56 14.32 -18.75 -48.70
CA LEU A 56 14.83 -20.06 -48.42
C LEU A 56 14.86 -20.31 -46.91
N ILE A 57 14.23 -21.38 -46.41
CA ILE A 57 14.16 -21.70 -44.97
C ILE A 57 14.85 -23.03 -44.75
N GLU A 58 15.81 -23.05 -43.84
CA GLU A 58 16.50 -24.26 -43.42
C GLU A 58 16.28 -24.53 -41.92
N LYS A 59 16.19 -25.82 -41.57
CA LYS A 59 16.07 -26.29 -40.17
C LYS A 59 17.39 -26.85 -39.70
N TYR A 60 17.78 -26.50 -38.50
CA TYR A 60 18.93 -27.10 -37.82
C TYR A 60 18.61 -28.50 -37.30
N ASP A 61 19.42 -29.47 -37.64
CA ASP A 61 19.36 -30.80 -37.10
C ASP A 61 20.46 -30.97 -36.03
N GLU A 62 20.03 -31.11 -34.79
CA GLU A 62 20.93 -31.29 -33.63
C GLU A 62 21.80 -32.55 -33.70
N LYS A 63 21.39 -33.58 -34.47
CA LYS A 63 22.13 -34.85 -34.56
C LYS A 63 23.27 -34.79 -35.57
N SER A 64 23.04 -34.12 -36.67
CA SER A 64 24.04 -33.96 -37.71
C SER A 64 24.82 -32.64 -37.63
N GLU A 65 24.41 -31.75 -36.74
CA GLU A 65 24.94 -30.38 -36.59
C GLU A 65 24.91 -29.58 -37.87
N THR A 66 23.96 -29.83 -38.75
CA THR A 66 23.85 -29.19 -40.09
C THR A 66 22.47 -28.57 -40.28
N TYR A 67 22.41 -27.58 -41.16
CA TYR A 67 21.16 -27.05 -41.66
C TYR A 67 20.71 -27.75 -42.91
N THR A 68 19.42 -28.12 -42.97
CA THR A 68 18.78 -28.73 -44.13
C THR A 68 17.64 -27.89 -44.64
N GLU A 69 17.55 -27.71 -45.94
CA GLU A 69 16.45 -27.00 -46.61
C GLU A 69 15.13 -27.73 -46.34
N ILE A 70 14.14 -26.95 -45.85
CA ILE A 70 12.80 -27.47 -45.54
C ILE A 70 11.69 -26.79 -46.33
N ASN A 71 11.92 -25.52 -46.72
CA ASN A 71 10.92 -24.74 -47.42
C ASN A 71 11.57 -23.66 -48.31
N LYS A 72 10.91 -23.42 -49.45
CA LYS A 72 11.28 -22.38 -50.40
C LYS A 72 10.02 -21.65 -50.82
N LEU A 73 9.85 -20.43 -50.33
CA LEU A 73 8.66 -19.63 -50.51
C LEU A 73 8.93 -18.50 -51.50
N LYS A 74 7.92 -18.16 -52.29
CA LYS A 74 7.97 -17.05 -53.22
C LYS A 74 6.94 -15.98 -52.84
N THR A 75 7.30 -14.72 -52.78
CA THR A 75 6.34 -13.64 -52.53
C THR A 75 5.46 -13.37 -53.75
N GLU A 76 4.26 -12.86 -53.48
CA GLU A 76 3.43 -12.24 -54.50
C GLU A 76 3.94 -10.82 -54.68
N GLU A 77 4.49 -10.54 -55.88
CA GLU A 77 5.08 -9.24 -56.21
C GLU A 77 6.25 -8.85 -55.28
N ASN A 78 6.52 -7.57 -55.12
CA ASN A 78 7.62 -6.99 -54.33
C ASN A 78 7.30 -6.84 -52.82
N SER A 79 6.47 -7.72 -52.28
CA SER A 79 6.14 -7.72 -50.83
C SER A 79 7.36 -8.12 -50.01
N THR A 80 7.74 -7.30 -49.03
CA THR A 80 8.83 -7.54 -48.06
C THR A 80 8.41 -8.38 -46.86
N SER A 81 7.30 -9.08 -46.98
CA SER A 81 6.84 -10.03 -45.98
C SER A 81 6.20 -11.28 -46.60
N ILE A 82 6.31 -12.41 -45.95
CA ILE A 82 5.71 -13.66 -46.39
C ILE A 82 5.18 -14.49 -45.25
N LYS A 83 3.99 -15.05 -45.42
CA LYS A 83 3.45 -16.07 -44.51
C LYS A 83 4.14 -17.41 -44.77
N VAL A 84 4.50 -18.07 -43.65
CA VAL A 84 5.14 -19.38 -43.75
C VAL A 84 4.08 -20.47 -43.72
N GLU A 85 3.88 -21.13 -44.86
CA GLU A 85 2.95 -22.25 -45.01
C GLU A 85 3.70 -23.44 -45.61
N PRO A 86 3.54 -24.64 -45.01
CA PRO A 86 2.88 -24.96 -43.75
C PRO A 86 3.64 -24.38 -42.57
N GLN A 87 2.94 -24.19 -41.43
CA GLN A 87 3.56 -23.68 -40.20
C GLN A 87 4.74 -24.57 -39.78
N LEU A 88 5.84 -23.90 -39.43
CA LEU A 88 7.05 -24.59 -38.97
C LEU A 88 6.84 -25.21 -37.57
N GLN A 89 7.35 -26.39 -37.39
CA GLN A 89 7.37 -27.05 -36.07
C GLN A 89 8.44 -26.41 -35.16
N PRO A 90 8.34 -26.58 -33.82
CA PRO A 90 9.39 -26.07 -32.92
C PRO A 90 10.78 -26.57 -33.33
N GLY A 91 11.77 -25.66 -33.24
CA GLY A 91 13.13 -25.92 -33.59
C GLY A 91 13.93 -24.66 -33.94
N MET A 92 15.19 -24.82 -34.23
CA MET A 92 16.07 -23.75 -34.72
C MET A 92 16.07 -23.72 -36.25
N TYR A 93 15.95 -22.55 -36.79
CA TYR A 93 15.85 -22.30 -38.21
C TYR A 93 16.75 -21.15 -38.61
N ARG A 94 17.06 -21.08 -39.91
CA ARG A 94 17.61 -19.88 -40.53
C ARG A 94 16.90 -19.63 -41.87
N PHE A 95 16.86 -18.39 -42.27
CA PHE A 95 16.33 -18.03 -43.58
C PHE A 95 17.26 -17.03 -44.26
N LYS A 96 17.21 -17.03 -45.59
CA LYS A 96 17.78 -15.97 -46.43
C LYS A 96 16.76 -15.58 -47.50
N VAL A 97 16.88 -14.35 -47.95
CA VAL A 97 16.05 -13.78 -49.03
C VAL A 97 16.88 -13.62 -50.28
N ILE A 98 16.36 -14.07 -51.40
CA ILE A 98 16.94 -13.89 -52.72
C ILE A 98 16.05 -12.91 -53.49
N THR A 99 16.60 -11.82 -53.92
CA THR A 99 15.91 -10.76 -54.67
C THR A 99 15.96 -11.06 -56.16
N TYR A 100 14.81 -11.01 -56.84
CA TYR A 100 14.73 -11.15 -58.29
C TYR A 100 14.36 -9.82 -58.94
N ASP A 101 15.13 -9.41 -59.94
CA ASP A 101 14.93 -8.18 -60.69
C ASP A 101 13.64 -8.21 -61.55
N LEU A 102 13.33 -7.09 -62.21
CA LEU A 102 12.15 -6.92 -63.07
C LEU A 102 12.09 -7.87 -64.27
N ILE A 103 13.22 -8.47 -64.67
CA ILE A 103 13.30 -9.46 -65.77
C ILE A 103 13.37 -10.89 -65.25
N GLY A 104 13.26 -11.08 -63.92
CA GLY A 104 13.18 -12.39 -63.28
C GLY A 104 14.54 -13.08 -63.09
N LEU A 105 15.64 -12.34 -63.08
CA LEU A 105 16.97 -12.87 -62.74
C LEU A 105 17.31 -12.64 -61.27
N PRO A 106 18.01 -13.58 -60.60
CA PRO A 106 18.46 -13.38 -59.24
C PRO A 106 19.51 -12.25 -59.20
N SER A 107 19.29 -11.27 -58.33
CA SER A 107 20.12 -10.05 -58.23
C SER A 107 20.98 -10.06 -56.98
N VAL A 108 20.36 -10.14 -55.79
CA VAL A 108 21.02 -10.06 -54.47
C VAL A 108 20.55 -11.17 -53.55
N GLU A 109 21.45 -11.75 -52.78
CA GLU A 109 21.12 -12.67 -51.70
C GLU A 109 21.47 -12.03 -50.38
N SER A 110 20.52 -12.12 -49.38
CA SER A 110 20.82 -11.67 -48.03
C SER A 110 21.73 -12.64 -47.27
N GLU A 111 22.32 -12.17 -46.19
CA GLU A 111 22.93 -13.08 -45.22
C GLU A 111 21.89 -13.96 -44.54
N TRP A 112 22.35 -15.11 -44.02
CA TRP A 112 21.48 -16.00 -43.24
C TRP A 112 21.11 -15.36 -41.91
N LYS A 113 19.81 -15.25 -41.64
CA LYS A 113 19.25 -14.84 -40.34
C LYS A 113 18.72 -16.07 -39.59
N THR A 114 19.20 -16.27 -38.38
CA THR A 114 18.74 -17.38 -37.52
C THR A 114 17.55 -16.97 -36.66
N PHE A 115 16.61 -17.88 -36.48
CA PHE A 115 15.47 -17.72 -35.57
C PHE A 115 15.09 -19.06 -34.96
N SER A 116 14.34 -19.03 -33.85
CA SER A 116 13.86 -20.22 -33.16
C SER A 116 12.34 -20.19 -33.01
N ILE A 117 11.71 -21.32 -33.26
CA ILE A 117 10.28 -21.52 -33.01
C ILE A 117 10.14 -22.41 -31.79
N TYR A 118 9.47 -21.87 -30.79
CA TYR A 118 9.13 -22.58 -29.56
C TYR A 118 7.69 -23.03 -29.61
N LYS A 119 7.42 -24.18 -29.01
CA LYS A 119 6.04 -24.60 -28.83
C LYS A 119 5.42 -23.73 -27.75
N ALA A 120 4.49 -22.90 -28.16
CA ALA A 120 3.76 -22.03 -27.24
C ALA A 120 2.71 -22.83 -26.47
N TYR A 121 2.76 -22.75 -25.15
CA TYR A 121 1.76 -23.30 -24.26
C TYR A 121 1.23 -22.20 -23.38
N LYS A 122 -0.05 -21.89 -23.50
CA LYS A 122 -0.69 -20.90 -22.64
C LYS A 122 -0.51 -21.31 -21.17
N PRO A 123 0.10 -20.46 -20.33
CA PRO A 123 0.24 -20.72 -18.93
C PRO A 123 -1.14 -20.81 -18.24
N GLN A 124 -1.26 -21.73 -17.30
CA GLN A 124 -2.48 -21.92 -16.50
C GLN A 124 -2.12 -21.93 -15.03
N ILE A 125 -2.77 -21.08 -14.25
CA ILE A 125 -2.60 -20.98 -12.82
C ILE A 125 -3.73 -21.75 -12.16
N ASN A 126 -3.38 -22.73 -11.32
CA ASN A 126 -4.33 -23.57 -10.61
C ASN A 126 -4.59 -23.07 -9.20
N ASP A 127 -3.57 -22.53 -8.54
CA ASP A 127 -3.66 -22.06 -7.17
C ASP A 127 -2.52 -21.08 -6.85
N ILE A 128 -2.83 -20.12 -6.01
CA ILE A 128 -1.87 -19.21 -5.41
C ILE A 128 -2.10 -19.14 -3.90
N SER A 129 -1.06 -19.38 -3.13
CA SER A 129 -1.13 -19.38 -1.67
C SER A 129 0.12 -18.77 -1.04
N SER A 130 -0.07 -18.09 0.08
CA SER A 130 1.05 -17.57 0.87
C SER A 130 1.73 -18.68 1.65
N LYS A 131 3.05 -18.70 1.68
CA LYS A 131 3.85 -19.61 2.52
C LYS A 131 3.66 -19.36 4.02
N VAL A 132 3.22 -18.16 4.41
CA VAL A 132 3.09 -17.79 5.83
C VAL A 132 1.86 -18.45 6.46
N ASN A 133 0.74 -18.48 5.75
CA ASN A 133 -0.54 -18.94 6.31
C ASN A 133 -1.29 -19.95 5.42
N GLY A 134 -0.72 -20.36 4.28
CA GLY A 134 -1.34 -21.28 3.34
C GLY A 134 -2.60 -20.75 2.64
N SER A 135 -2.90 -19.46 2.77
CA SER A 135 -4.06 -18.78 2.21
C SER A 135 -3.68 -17.84 1.08
N SER A 136 -4.59 -17.54 0.19
CA SER A 136 -4.44 -16.46 -0.79
C SER A 136 -4.63 -15.06 -0.19
N THR A 137 -4.86 -14.95 1.12
CA THR A 137 -5.01 -13.67 1.81
C THR A 137 -3.80 -13.37 2.69
N LEU A 138 -3.22 -12.19 2.52
CA LEU A 138 -2.16 -11.65 3.36
C LEU A 138 -2.63 -10.45 4.17
N TYR A 139 -2.07 -10.31 5.36
CA TYR A 139 -2.33 -9.16 6.23
C TYR A 139 -1.08 -8.28 6.34
N LEU A 140 -1.20 -7.02 5.92
CA LEU A 140 -0.11 -6.03 5.94
C LEU A 140 0.52 -5.87 7.33
N GLU A 141 -0.24 -6.15 8.39
CA GLU A 141 0.23 -6.02 9.76
C GLU A 141 1.11 -7.21 10.21
N GLU A 142 0.98 -8.36 9.58
CA GLU A 142 1.58 -9.62 10.05
C GLU A 142 2.80 -10.07 9.25
N VAL A 143 2.95 -9.61 8.00
CA VAL A 143 3.95 -10.10 7.06
C VAL A 143 4.87 -8.98 6.60
N ASN A 144 6.16 -9.25 6.51
CA ASN A 144 7.16 -8.28 6.01
C ASN A 144 7.32 -8.36 4.50
N ASP A 145 7.58 -9.58 4.01
CA ASP A 145 7.73 -9.87 2.60
C ASP A 145 6.70 -10.94 2.23
N GLY A 146 5.86 -10.66 1.24
CA GLY A 146 4.85 -11.61 0.80
C GLY A 146 5.49 -12.72 -0.02
N ILE A 147 5.73 -13.88 0.59
CA ILE A 147 6.21 -15.06 -0.12
C ILE A 147 5.02 -15.93 -0.51
N PHE A 148 4.86 -16.14 -1.81
CA PHE A 148 3.78 -16.92 -2.38
C PHE A 148 4.30 -18.15 -3.09
N SER A 149 3.48 -19.19 -3.09
CA SER A 149 3.63 -20.37 -3.93
C SER A 149 2.52 -20.40 -4.96
N VAL A 150 2.87 -20.43 -6.23
CA VAL A 150 1.95 -20.57 -7.36
C VAL A 150 2.10 -21.96 -7.94
N SER A 151 1.01 -22.68 -8.11
CA SER A 151 0.97 -23.95 -8.82
C SER A 151 0.18 -23.83 -10.11
N GLY A 152 0.59 -24.59 -11.13
CA GLY A 152 -0.08 -24.51 -12.42
C GLY A 152 0.52 -25.40 -13.49
N ARG A 153 0.11 -25.16 -14.72
CA ARG A 153 0.64 -25.82 -15.92
C ARG A 153 1.30 -24.79 -16.82
N ASN A 154 2.38 -25.17 -17.48
CA ASN A 154 3.10 -24.32 -18.44
C ASN A 154 3.58 -22.99 -17.81
N LEU A 155 3.85 -22.97 -16.50
CA LEU A 155 4.31 -21.79 -15.79
C LEU A 155 5.79 -21.47 -16.07
N PHE A 156 6.54 -22.41 -16.60
CA PHE A 156 7.94 -22.28 -16.97
C PHE A 156 8.24 -23.22 -18.13
N GLU A 157 9.19 -22.84 -18.97
CA GLU A 157 9.63 -23.71 -20.06
C GLU A 157 10.34 -24.96 -19.52
N THR A 158 9.99 -26.10 -20.09
CA THR A 158 10.68 -27.37 -19.85
C THR A 158 11.86 -27.55 -20.82
N SER A 159 12.63 -26.50 -21.06
CA SER A 159 13.85 -26.62 -21.83
C SER A 159 14.88 -27.49 -21.12
N LYS A 160 15.61 -28.29 -21.89
CA LYS A 160 16.70 -29.11 -21.37
C LYS A 160 17.89 -28.29 -20.84
N ASN A 161 17.95 -27.01 -21.19
CA ASN A 161 19.01 -26.09 -20.80
C ASN A 161 18.52 -25.12 -19.70
N GLU A 162 19.18 -25.08 -18.56
CA GLU A 162 18.85 -24.20 -17.44
C GLU A 162 18.91 -22.69 -17.79
N LYS A 163 19.55 -22.32 -18.91
CA LYS A 163 19.65 -20.95 -19.41
C LYS A 163 18.31 -20.43 -20.01
N ASP A 164 17.43 -21.31 -20.42
CA ASP A 164 16.19 -20.94 -21.14
C ASP A 164 15.02 -20.61 -20.20
N ILE A 165 15.20 -20.71 -18.88
CA ILE A 165 14.18 -20.35 -17.86
C ILE A 165 13.89 -18.83 -17.85
N GLN A 166 14.73 -18.03 -18.49
CA GLN A 166 14.63 -16.57 -18.49
C GLN A 166 13.51 -16.01 -19.38
N PHE A 167 12.80 -16.81 -20.13
CA PHE A 167 11.83 -16.32 -21.11
C PHE A 167 10.39 -16.18 -20.57
N THR A 168 10.03 -16.87 -19.50
CA THR A 168 8.71 -16.68 -18.89
C THR A 168 8.74 -15.43 -18.00
N LYS A 169 7.87 -14.49 -18.29
CA LYS A 169 7.72 -13.26 -17.50
C LYS A 169 6.58 -13.44 -16.51
N TYR A 170 6.78 -12.93 -15.30
CA TYR A 170 5.77 -12.92 -14.26
C TYR A 170 5.48 -11.50 -13.85
N PHE A 171 4.22 -11.20 -13.63
CA PHE A 171 3.81 -9.88 -13.19
C PHE A 171 2.53 -9.96 -12.36
N VAL A 172 2.36 -8.95 -11.54
CA VAL A 172 1.24 -8.79 -10.61
C VAL A 172 0.56 -7.46 -10.88
N VAL A 173 -0.76 -7.46 -10.96
CA VAL A 173 -1.56 -6.27 -11.24
C VAL A 173 -2.64 -6.13 -10.18
N ASN A 174 -2.79 -4.93 -9.62
CA ASN A 174 -3.89 -4.64 -8.71
C ASN A 174 -5.18 -4.40 -9.50
N GLN A 175 -6.21 -5.21 -9.27
CA GLN A 175 -7.52 -5.09 -9.95
C GLN A 175 -8.18 -3.72 -9.76
N ASN A 176 -7.89 -3.03 -8.66
CA ASN A 176 -8.48 -1.74 -8.33
C ASN A 176 -7.66 -0.53 -8.85
N ASP A 177 -6.47 -0.78 -9.40
CA ASP A 177 -5.63 0.30 -9.90
C ASP A 177 -5.99 0.67 -11.34
N LYS A 178 -6.62 1.84 -11.52
CA LYS A 178 -6.97 2.38 -12.85
C LYS A 178 -5.75 2.58 -13.77
N LYS A 179 -4.55 2.72 -13.22
CA LYS A 179 -3.31 2.89 -13.98
C LYS A 179 -2.65 1.57 -14.36
N GLN A 180 -3.19 0.43 -13.87
CA GLN A 180 -2.64 -0.90 -14.11
C GLN A 180 -1.12 -0.96 -13.88
N ASN A 181 -0.66 -0.43 -12.74
CA ASN A 181 0.76 -0.51 -12.40
C ASN A 181 1.16 -1.98 -12.31
N ILE A 182 2.09 -2.35 -13.18
CA ILE A 182 2.62 -3.71 -13.26
C ILE A 182 3.73 -3.83 -12.22
N LEU A 183 3.57 -4.76 -11.28
CA LEU A 183 4.58 -5.12 -10.32
C LEU A 183 5.28 -6.40 -10.78
N VAL A 184 6.60 -6.39 -10.77
CA VAL A 184 7.41 -7.56 -11.12
C VAL A 184 7.82 -8.27 -9.83
N PRO A 185 7.37 -9.53 -9.61
CA PRO A 185 7.75 -10.31 -8.45
C PRO A 185 9.20 -10.80 -8.55
N GLU A 186 9.85 -10.96 -7.42
CA GLU A 186 11.14 -11.65 -7.33
C GLU A 186 10.93 -13.15 -7.26
N ILE A 187 11.47 -13.91 -8.21
CA ILE A 187 11.34 -15.38 -8.23
C ILE A 187 12.42 -15.98 -7.32
N LEU A 188 11.98 -16.67 -6.27
CA LEU A 188 12.85 -17.31 -5.29
C LEU A 188 13.23 -18.73 -5.69
N ASN A 189 12.26 -19.49 -6.21
CA ASN A 189 12.47 -20.91 -6.51
C ASN A 189 11.50 -21.37 -7.60
N VAL A 190 11.97 -22.33 -8.42
CA VAL A 190 11.18 -23.00 -9.45
C VAL A 190 11.26 -24.52 -9.24
N GLU A 191 10.18 -25.13 -8.77
CA GLU A 191 10.08 -26.57 -8.55
C GLU A 191 9.46 -27.24 -9.78
N LYS A 192 10.29 -27.65 -10.75
CA LYS A 192 9.84 -28.25 -12.02
C LYS A 192 8.96 -29.49 -11.83
N ASN A 193 9.33 -30.38 -10.89
CA ASN A 193 8.60 -31.62 -10.64
C ASN A 193 7.20 -31.39 -10.05
N ASN A 194 7.06 -30.36 -9.21
CA ASN A 194 5.81 -30.03 -8.53
C ASN A 194 4.97 -28.99 -9.29
N ARG A 195 5.49 -28.48 -10.41
CA ARG A 195 4.85 -27.41 -11.21
C ARG A 195 4.53 -26.19 -10.36
N LYS A 196 5.46 -25.81 -9.49
CA LYS A 196 5.33 -24.70 -8.55
C LYS A 196 6.40 -23.66 -8.77
N ILE A 197 6.03 -22.43 -8.54
CA ILE A 197 6.92 -21.28 -8.51
C ILE A 197 6.75 -20.60 -7.16
N GLU A 198 7.85 -20.23 -6.54
CA GLU A 198 7.85 -19.39 -5.35
C GLU A 198 8.33 -18.00 -5.74
N PHE A 199 7.55 -17.01 -5.38
CA PHE A 199 7.90 -15.63 -5.62
C PHE A 199 7.71 -14.79 -4.37
N GLN A 200 8.42 -13.66 -4.32
CA GLN A 200 8.37 -12.71 -3.24
C GLN A 200 7.90 -11.35 -3.74
N MET A 201 7.04 -10.72 -2.98
CA MET A 201 6.60 -9.34 -3.15
C MET A 201 6.97 -8.54 -1.91
N ASN A 202 7.54 -7.36 -2.10
CA ASN A 202 7.76 -6.43 -1.00
C ASN A 202 6.41 -5.84 -0.56
N MET A 203 6.01 -6.10 0.69
CA MET A 203 4.72 -5.64 1.20
C MET A 203 4.60 -4.11 1.28
N LYS A 204 5.71 -3.36 1.18
CA LYS A 204 5.68 -1.89 1.13
C LYS A 204 5.15 -1.37 -0.20
N ASP A 205 5.30 -2.15 -1.26
CA ASP A 205 4.88 -1.81 -2.61
C ASP A 205 3.43 -2.23 -2.89
N LEU A 206 2.81 -2.93 -1.93
CA LEU A 206 1.44 -3.42 -2.02
C LEU A 206 0.49 -2.57 -1.17
N ASP A 207 -0.56 -2.06 -1.79
CA ASP A 207 -1.70 -1.47 -1.11
C ASP A 207 -2.77 -2.54 -0.80
N VAL A 208 -3.79 -2.15 -0.04
CA VAL A 208 -4.96 -3.01 0.19
C VAL A 208 -5.72 -3.21 -1.13
N GLY A 209 -5.93 -4.46 -1.52
CA GLY A 209 -6.61 -4.78 -2.78
C GLY A 209 -6.54 -6.24 -3.14
N VAL A 210 -7.13 -6.57 -4.28
CA VAL A 210 -7.02 -7.87 -4.94
C VAL A 210 -6.00 -7.74 -6.06
N TYR A 211 -5.08 -8.66 -6.12
CA TYR A 211 -3.99 -8.70 -7.09
C TYR A 211 -4.08 -9.94 -7.93
N ASP A 212 -4.02 -9.79 -9.24
CA ASP A 212 -3.88 -10.89 -10.18
C ASP A 212 -2.41 -11.17 -10.45
N PHE A 213 -2.05 -12.44 -10.38
CA PHE A 213 -0.75 -12.91 -10.81
C PHE A 213 -0.87 -13.46 -12.23
N PHE A 214 0.02 -13.03 -13.11
CA PHE A 214 0.09 -13.46 -14.49
C PHE A 214 1.45 -14.08 -14.80
N ALA A 215 1.41 -15.10 -15.65
CA ALA A 215 2.56 -15.65 -16.31
C ALA A 215 2.42 -15.45 -17.83
N GLU A 216 3.47 -14.97 -18.48
CA GLU A 216 3.55 -14.77 -19.93
C GLU A 216 4.69 -15.64 -20.45
N ASP A 217 4.41 -16.53 -21.38
CA ASP A 217 5.43 -17.36 -22.00
C ASP A 217 6.28 -16.58 -23.04
N ALA A 218 7.30 -17.23 -23.59
CA ALA A 218 8.18 -16.61 -24.59
C ALA A 218 7.45 -16.19 -25.88
N SER A 219 6.29 -16.77 -26.18
CA SER A 219 5.46 -16.41 -27.34
C SER A 219 4.55 -15.22 -27.09
N GLY A 220 4.49 -14.72 -25.86
CA GLY A 220 3.59 -13.65 -25.43
C GLY A 220 2.18 -14.12 -25.05
N LEU A 221 1.94 -15.44 -24.92
CA LEU A 221 0.70 -15.95 -24.41
C LEU A 221 0.64 -15.77 -22.90
N LYS A 222 -0.42 -15.09 -22.44
CA LYS A 222 -0.66 -14.80 -21.02
C LYS A 222 -1.62 -15.78 -20.39
N SER A 223 -1.40 -16.07 -19.11
CA SER A 223 -2.39 -16.78 -18.29
C SER A 223 -3.67 -15.96 -18.16
N GLU A 224 -4.79 -16.63 -18.02
CA GLU A 224 -6.08 -15.97 -17.76
C GLU A 224 -6.16 -15.57 -16.28
N SER A 225 -6.76 -14.38 -16.02
CA SER A 225 -7.19 -14.03 -14.69
C SER A 225 -8.41 -14.88 -14.29
N ASN A 226 -8.31 -15.54 -13.16
CA ASN A 226 -9.39 -16.31 -12.56
C ASN A 226 -9.31 -16.26 -11.04
N ASN A 227 -10.31 -16.79 -10.35
CA ASN A 227 -10.35 -16.78 -8.88
C ASN A 227 -9.17 -17.50 -8.21
N ASN A 228 -8.46 -18.36 -8.94
CA ASN A 228 -7.33 -19.13 -8.43
C ASN A 228 -5.98 -18.45 -8.71
N SER A 229 -5.96 -17.44 -9.59
CA SER A 229 -4.76 -16.68 -9.94
C SER A 229 -4.60 -15.38 -9.14
N ASN A 230 -5.49 -15.12 -8.20
CA ASN A 230 -5.46 -13.89 -7.42
C ASN A 230 -5.11 -14.12 -5.95
N PHE A 231 -4.55 -13.08 -5.34
CA PHE A 231 -4.36 -13.00 -3.91
C PHE A 231 -4.86 -11.65 -3.38
N THR A 232 -5.24 -11.64 -2.12
CA THR A 232 -5.81 -10.46 -1.47
C THR A 232 -4.87 -9.92 -0.40
N VAL A 233 -4.59 -8.63 -0.46
CA VAL A 233 -3.87 -7.89 0.58
C VAL A 233 -4.87 -7.05 1.36
N LYS A 234 -4.90 -7.19 2.66
CA LYS A 234 -5.82 -6.44 3.51
C LYS A 234 -5.26 -6.19 4.90
N PHE A 235 -5.89 -5.30 5.65
CA PHE A 235 -5.68 -5.21 7.09
C PHE A 235 -6.48 -6.29 7.81
N LYS A 236 -5.95 -6.80 8.92
CA LYS A 236 -6.62 -7.81 9.74
C LYS A 236 -7.91 -7.28 10.35
N LYS A 237 -7.86 -6.03 10.77
CA LYS A 237 -9.03 -5.28 11.23
C LYS A 237 -9.28 -4.10 10.30
N LYS A 238 -10.54 -3.88 9.93
CA LYS A 238 -10.92 -2.72 9.10
C LYS A 238 -10.83 -1.41 9.86
N VAL A 239 -11.08 -1.48 11.16
CA VAL A 239 -11.15 -0.32 12.06
C VAL A 239 -10.39 -0.66 13.34
N ASP A 240 -9.65 0.28 13.87
CA ASP A 240 -9.08 0.20 15.21
C ASP A 240 -9.82 1.18 16.13
N PHE A 241 -10.05 0.71 17.34
CA PHE A 241 -10.62 1.48 18.43
C PHE A 241 -9.72 1.34 19.63
N ASP A 242 -9.18 2.47 20.09
CA ASP A 242 -8.24 2.54 21.19
C ASP A 242 -8.87 3.27 22.37
N LEU A 243 -8.65 2.74 23.57
CA LEU A 243 -8.97 3.40 24.83
C LEU A 243 -7.71 3.49 25.65
N SER A 244 -7.41 4.65 26.22
CA SER A 244 -6.35 4.81 27.21
C SER A 244 -6.80 5.68 28.38
N ALA A 245 -6.26 5.38 29.54
CA ALA A 245 -6.47 6.16 30.75
C ALA A 245 -5.20 6.16 31.60
N GLY A 246 -4.98 7.24 32.31
CA GLY A 246 -3.78 7.37 33.10
C GLY A 246 -3.67 8.65 33.87
N TYR A 247 -2.46 8.94 34.31
CA TYR A 247 -2.11 10.14 35.04
C TYR A 247 -1.64 11.23 34.07
N VAL A 248 -2.03 12.48 34.33
CA VAL A 248 -1.61 13.65 33.59
C VAL A 248 -1.09 14.71 34.59
N LEU A 249 0.00 15.38 34.25
CA LEU A 249 0.55 16.48 35.04
C LEU A 249 0.24 17.80 34.33
N PRO A 250 -0.63 18.68 34.86
CA PRO A 250 -0.88 19.99 34.27
C PRO A 250 0.29 20.94 34.58
N VAL A 251 1.00 21.38 33.55
CA VAL A 251 2.05 22.41 33.65
C VAL A 251 1.54 23.67 32.99
N ILE A 252 1.26 24.68 33.77
CA ILE A 252 0.70 25.94 33.30
C ILE A 252 1.78 26.77 32.63
N LEU A 253 1.49 27.30 31.45
CA LEU A 253 2.38 28.14 30.65
C LEU A 253 1.72 29.50 30.36
N PHE A 254 2.53 30.51 30.00
CA PHE A 254 2.14 31.79 29.42
C PHE A 254 1.57 32.89 30.31
N ASP A 255 1.30 32.69 31.57
CA ASP A 255 0.92 33.81 32.42
C ASP A 255 1.77 33.81 33.69
N ASP A 256 2.64 34.82 33.80
CA ASP A 256 3.51 34.96 34.99
C ASP A 256 2.69 35.10 36.27
N THR A 257 1.51 35.70 36.20
CA THR A 257 0.61 35.86 37.33
C THR A 257 0.03 34.53 37.75
N ILE A 258 -0.57 33.78 36.80
CA ILE A 258 -1.14 32.47 37.08
C ILE A 258 -0.03 31.47 37.49
N ASN A 259 1.10 31.49 36.81
CA ASN A 259 2.23 30.63 37.13
C ASN A 259 2.82 30.97 38.51
N HIS A 260 2.88 32.23 38.87
CA HIS A 260 3.28 32.65 40.22
C HIS A 260 2.33 32.12 41.31
N TYR A 261 1.02 32.15 41.04
CA TYR A 261 0.03 31.72 42.00
C TYR A 261 -0.20 30.19 42.01
N MET A 262 0.01 29.48 40.90
CA MET A 262 -0.35 28.05 40.75
C MET A 262 0.83 27.15 40.46
N GLY A 263 1.97 27.68 40.04
CA GLY A 263 3.03 26.93 39.37
C GLY A 263 4.01 26.15 40.25
N SER A 264 3.97 26.28 41.57
CA SER A 264 5.20 25.87 42.25
C SER A 264 5.16 24.57 43.03
N ASN A 265 4.05 23.89 43.24
CA ASN A 265 4.19 22.93 44.34
C ASN A 265 3.49 21.57 44.27
N ILE A 266 2.82 21.15 43.22
CA ILE A 266 1.99 19.99 43.56
C ILE A 266 1.81 19.01 42.43
N TRP A 267 1.96 17.71 42.77
CA TRP A 267 1.41 16.60 42.03
C TRP A 267 -0.10 16.56 42.25
N PRO A 268 -0.92 17.19 41.40
CA PRO A 268 -2.35 17.25 41.63
C PRO A 268 -3.01 15.87 41.48
N LEU A 269 -4.11 15.66 42.17
CA LEU A 269 -4.99 14.56 41.81
C LEU A 269 -5.52 14.81 40.39
N SER A 270 -5.01 14.04 39.45
CA SER A 270 -5.18 14.32 38.03
C SER A 270 -5.31 13.03 37.24
N GLY A 271 -6.10 13.05 36.20
CA GLY A 271 -6.29 11.91 35.33
C GLY A 271 -6.60 12.33 33.90
N THR A 272 -6.26 11.48 32.96
CA THR A 272 -6.63 11.63 31.55
C THR A 272 -7.29 10.37 31.02
N PHE A 273 -8.19 10.59 30.10
CA PHE A 273 -8.87 9.54 29.34
C PHE A 273 -8.87 9.92 27.88
N ARG A 274 -8.50 8.96 27.02
CA ARG A 274 -8.53 9.13 25.57
C ARG A 274 -9.25 7.97 24.92
N MET A 275 -9.94 8.27 23.85
CA MET A 275 -10.64 7.32 23.00
C MET A 275 -10.39 7.69 21.56
N SER A 276 -9.91 6.76 20.75
CA SER A 276 -9.61 6.99 19.34
C SER A 276 -10.31 5.96 18.47
N PHE A 277 -10.93 6.42 17.41
CA PHE A 277 -11.59 5.60 16.40
C PHE A 277 -10.92 5.84 15.04
N MET A 278 -10.26 4.81 14.48
CA MET A 278 -9.44 4.90 13.28
C MET A 278 -10.01 4.04 12.15
N PRO A 279 -10.97 4.56 11.37
CA PRO A 279 -11.58 3.84 10.26
C PRO A 279 -10.72 3.83 9.00
N PHE A 280 -9.79 4.78 8.85
CA PHE A 280 -8.98 4.92 7.64
C PHE A 280 -7.57 4.39 7.90
N LYS A 281 -7.31 3.18 7.37
CA LYS A 281 -5.99 2.54 7.47
C LYS A 281 -5.28 2.57 6.11
N ARG A 282 -4.03 3.03 6.11
CA ARG A 282 -3.14 3.04 4.96
C ARG A 282 -1.78 2.45 5.34
N SER A 283 -0.98 2.11 4.35
CA SER A 283 0.37 1.59 4.57
C SER A 283 1.28 2.56 5.34
N PHE A 284 1.07 3.86 5.15
CA PHE A 284 1.83 4.94 5.80
C PHE A 284 1.25 5.42 7.14
N GLY A 285 0.09 4.91 7.60
CA GLY A 285 -0.49 5.27 8.90
C GLY A 285 -2.00 5.11 8.96
N TYR A 286 -2.53 5.29 10.15
CA TYR A 286 -3.97 5.19 10.45
C TYR A 286 -4.50 6.57 10.80
N PHE A 287 -5.71 6.86 10.35
CA PHE A 287 -6.34 8.16 10.53
C PHE A 287 -7.72 7.99 11.13
N GLY A 288 -8.09 8.90 11.99
CA GLY A 288 -9.39 8.87 12.61
C GLY A 288 -9.71 10.09 13.44
N VAL A 289 -10.67 9.90 14.32
CA VAL A 289 -11.14 10.90 15.26
C VAL A 289 -11.01 10.38 16.67
N GLY A 290 -10.78 11.27 17.62
CA GLY A 290 -10.63 10.93 19.02
C GLY A 290 -11.35 11.89 19.95
N LEU A 291 -11.64 11.42 21.13
CA LEU A 291 -12.06 12.23 22.26
C LEU A 291 -10.97 12.17 23.32
N ALA A 292 -10.55 13.30 23.83
CA ALA A 292 -9.63 13.40 24.94
C ALA A 292 -10.27 14.21 26.07
N GLY A 293 -10.08 13.76 27.28
CA GLY A 293 -10.54 14.46 28.45
C GLY A 293 -9.52 14.41 29.58
N THR A 294 -9.30 15.53 30.26
CA THR A 294 -8.45 15.58 31.45
C THR A 294 -9.21 16.18 32.61
N TYR A 295 -8.89 15.70 33.78
CA TYR A 295 -9.33 16.27 35.04
C TYR A 295 -8.10 16.52 35.90
N SER A 296 -7.99 17.72 36.48
CA SER A 296 -6.93 18.06 37.41
C SER A 296 -7.51 18.86 38.57
N ARG A 297 -7.32 18.39 39.77
CA ARG A 297 -7.62 19.19 40.96
C ARG A 297 -6.45 20.13 41.21
N LEU A 298 -6.71 21.40 41.10
CA LEU A 298 -5.74 22.44 41.38
C LEU A 298 -5.84 22.80 42.86
N PHE A 299 -4.79 22.50 43.61
CA PHE A 299 -4.69 22.82 45.00
C PHE A 299 -3.32 23.38 45.31
N VAL A 300 -3.26 24.66 45.71
CA VAL A 300 -2.03 25.35 46.01
C VAL A 300 -2.14 25.97 47.39
N GLU A 301 -1.16 25.77 48.21
CA GLU A 301 -1.14 26.32 49.58
C GLU A 301 0.13 27.13 49.82
N PHE A 302 -0.08 28.42 50.04
CA PHE A 302 0.97 29.37 50.45
C PHE A 302 0.65 29.93 51.81
N PRO A 303 1.63 30.48 52.52
CA PRO A 303 1.38 31.11 53.84
C PRO A 303 0.31 32.20 53.81
N GLN A 304 0.19 32.91 52.65
CA GLN A 304 -0.68 34.08 52.51
C GLN A 304 -2.07 33.74 51.92
N TYR A 305 -2.21 32.60 51.20
CA TYR A 305 -3.47 32.20 50.56
C TYR A 305 -3.44 30.73 50.19
N LYS A 306 -4.61 30.17 49.96
CA LYS A 306 -4.79 28.86 49.33
C LYS A 306 -5.67 29.00 48.09
N ILE A 307 -5.41 28.22 47.08
CA ILE A 307 -6.24 28.10 45.89
C ILE A 307 -6.75 26.68 45.82
N ASP A 308 -8.06 26.49 45.70
CA ASP A 308 -8.68 25.23 45.45
C ASP A 308 -9.61 25.34 44.24
N GLY A 309 -9.63 24.31 43.37
CA GLY A 309 -10.46 24.33 42.19
C GLY A 309 -10.22 23.12 41.31
N ASN A 310 -10.97 23.04 40.23
CA ASN A 310 -10.87 21.95 39.26
C ASN A 310 -10.66 22.50 37.87
N LEU A 311 -9.72 21.90 37.17
CA LEU A 311 -9.47 22.13 35.74
C LEU A 311 -9.90 20.87 34.96
N ILE A 312 -10.85 21.03 34.07
CA ILE A 312 -11.34 19.95 33.22
C ILE A 312 -11.16 20.36 31.77
N THR A 313 -10.64 19.47 30.95
CA THR A 313 -10.59 19.70 29.49
C THR A 313 -11.32 18.59 28.78
N ALA A 314 -11.96 18.93 27.65
CA ALA A 314 -12.60 17.97 26.77
C ALA A 314 -12.43 18.42 25.32
N HIS A 315 -11.83 17.55 24.50
CA HIS A 315 -11.48 17.87 23.09
C HIS A 315 -11.92 16.79 22.16
N LEU A 316 -12.38 17.19 20.98
CA LEU A 316 -12.58 16.35 19.82
C LEU A 316 -11.37 16.54 18.89
N ASN A 317 -10.62 15.47 18.65
CA ASN A 317 -9.34 15.48 18.00
C ASN A 317 -9.41 14.73 16.66
N PHE A 318 -8.69 15.21 15.66
CA PHE A 318 -8.19 14.41 14.58
C PHE A 318 -6.96 13.63 15.06
N VAL A 319 -6.91 12.34 14.74
CA VAL A 319 -5.84 11.44 15.20
C VAL A 319 -5.14 10.82 14.00
N TYR A 320 -3.81 10.87 14.02
CA TYR A 320 -2.94 10.14 13.13
C TYR A 320 -2.06 9.21 13.94
N GLN A 321 -2.04 7.93 13.58
CA GLN A 321 -1.21 6.92 14.24
C GLN A 321 -0.30 6.23 13.21
N LEU A 322 1.00 6.22 13.49
CA LEU A 322 2.01 5.53 12.71
C LEU A 322 2.45 4.26 13.44
N PRO A 323 1.98 3.08 13.03
CA PRO A 323 2.39 1.82 13.64
C PRO A 323 3.79 1.42 13.20
N ILE A 324 4.69 1.14 14.14
CA ILE A 324 6.04 0.66 13.91
C ILE A 324 6.09 -0.83 14.25
N ARG A 325 6.45 -1.64 13.25
CA ARG A 325 6.48 -3.09 13.34
C ARG A 325 7.88 -3.61 13.12
N PHE A 326 8.31 -4.55 13.98
CA PHE A 326 9.60 -5.21 13.84
C PHE A 326 9.43 -6.63 13.30
N ARG A 327 10.35 -7.03 12.45
CA ARG A 327 10.44 -8.40 11.97
C ARG A 327 10.87 -9.32 13.11
N ILE A 328 10.18 -10.44 13.27
CA ILE A 328 10.58 -11.48 14.21
C ILE A 328 11.79 -12.20 13.63
N LYS A 329 12.83 -12.40 14.43
CA LYS A 329 14.07 -13.07 14.01
C LYS A 329 13.75 -14.47 13.45
N ASN A 330 14.30 -14.79 12.27
CA ASN A 330 14.09 -16.03 11.54
C ASN A 330 12.64 -16.31 11.10
N SER A 331 11.82 -15.28 10.98
CA SER A 331 10.44 -15.38 10.51
C SER A 331 10.12 -14.21 9.60
N ASP A 332 9.21 -14.41 8.66
CA ASP A 332 8.65 -13.32 7.85
C ASP A 332 7.54 -12.55 8.57
N GLN A 333 7.14 -13.02 9.74
CA GLN A 333 6.12 -12.38 10.56
C GLN A 333 6.63 -11.07 11.18
N ARG A 334 5.74 -10.12 11.33
CA ARG A 334 5.95 -8.85 12.03
C ARG A 334 5.23 -8.82 13.36
N ARG A 335 5.83 -8.14 14.32
CA ARG A 335 5.18 -7.79 15.58
C ARG A 335 5.03 -6.28 15.67
N HIS A 336 3.84 -5.83 15.97
CA HIS A 336 3.55 -4.45 16.36
C HIS A 336 4.18 -4.21 17.74
N ALA A 337 5.12 -3.29 17.82
CA ALA A 337 5.82 -3.02 19.07
C ALA A 337 5.60 -1.59 19.55
N PHE A 338 5.53 -0.62 18.63
CA PHE A 338 5.35 0.78 18.94
C PHE A 338 4.33 1.41 17.99
N SER A 339 3.66 2.47 18.47
CA SER A 339 2.98 3.44 17.61
C SER A 339 3.39 4.85 18.01
N LEU A 340 3.53 5.71 17.02
CA LEU A 340 3.60 7.16 17.23
C LEU A 340 2.22 7.72 16.93
N GLU A 341 1.64 8.44 17.88
CA GLU A 341 0.36 9.11 17.72
C GLU A 341 0.58 10.62 17.69
N LEU A 342 -0.08 11.30 16.74
CA LEU A 342 -0.20 12.73 16.68
C LEU A 342 -1.69 13.06 16.66
N HIS A 343 -2.09 14.06 17.40
CA HIS A 343 -3.46 14.50 17.42
C HIS A 343 -3.57 16.02 17.56
N GLY A 344 -4.70 16.54 17.15
CA GLY A 344 -5.01 17.94 17.33
C GLY A 344 -6.49 18.19 17.10
N GLY A 345 -7.04 19.10 17.86
CA GLY A 345 -8.46 19.33 17.83
C GLY A 345 -8.95 20.57 18.55
N VAL A 346 -10.25 20.58 18.75
CA VAL A 346 -10.97 21.69 19.39
C VAL A 346 -11.86 21.17 20.50
N GLY A 347 -12.06 21.99 21.50
CA GLY A 347 -12.86 21.59 22.64
C GLY A 347 -13.12 22.72 23.61
N ALA A 348 -13.28 22.35 24.85
CA ALA A 348 -13.55 23.30 25.92
C ALA A 348 -12.67 23.00 27.16
N THR A 349 -12.26 24.07 27.81
CA THR A 349 -11.60 24.04 29.10
C THR A 349 -12.55 24.64 30.13
N PHE A 350 -12.79 23.90 31.19
CA PHE A 350 -13.67 24.28 32.28
C PHE A 350 -12.83 24.55 33.52
N PHE A 351 -12.98 25.72 34.07
CA PHE A 351 -12.59 25.99 35.44
C PHE A 351 -13.82 25.88 36.31
N ASN A 352 -13.77 25.00 37.30
CA ASN A 352 -14.89 24.74 38.17
C ASN A 352 -14.50 24.89 39.62
N ASP A 353 -15.34 25.62 40.36
CA ASP A 353 -15.15 25.93 41.81
C ASP A 353 -13.79 26.49 42.18
N MET A 354 -13.20 27.31 41.29
CA MET A 354 -11.92 27.99 41.58
C MET A 354 -12.14 29.05 42.65
N GLN A 355 -11.49 28.89 43.80
CA GLN A 355 -11.66 29.77 44.92
C GLN A 355 -10.32 30.09 45.60
N PHE A 356 -10.15 31.36 45.99
CA PHE A 356 -9.04 31.81 46.82
C PHE A 356 -9.47 31.88 48.25
N HIS A 357 -8.72 31.29 49.15
CA HIS A 357 -8.89 31.33 50.58
C HIS A 357 -7.77 32.17 51.19
N PHE A 358 -8.11 33.27 51.79
CA PHE A 358 -7.17 34.17 52.47
C PHE A 358 -7.17 33.93 53.99
N PRO A 359 -6.13 34.37 54.73
CA PRO A 359 -6.15 34.34 56.20
C PRO A 359 -7.37 35.06 56.76
N HIS A 360 -7.78 34.63 57.92
CA HIS A 360 -8.96 35.17 58.64
C HIS A 360 -10.33 34.78 58.06
N ASN A 361 -10.41 33.61 57.33
CA ASN A 361 -11.63 33.08 56.71
C ASN A 361 -12.27 34.04 55.71
N ILE A 362 -11.45 34.78 54.96
CA ILE A 362 -11.89 35.59 53.83
C ILE A 362 -11.74 34.74 52.58
N ASP A 363 -12.87 34.33 52.00
CA ASP A 363 -12.89 33.54 50.75
C ASP A 363 -13.31 34.46 49.60
N SER A 364 -12.71 34.26 48.46
CA SER A 364 -13.19 34.86 47.19
C SER A 364 -14.50 34.23 46.76
N GLU A 365 -15.23 34.86 45.84
CA GLU A 365 -16.29 34.19 45.13
C GLU A 365 -15.74 33.00 44.28
N LYS A 366 -16.55 31.96 44.13
CA LYS A 366 -16.22 30.83 43.28
C LYS A 366 -16.26 31.24 41.82
N LEU A 367 -15.17 31.03 41.10
CA LEU A 367 -15.09 31.27 39.69
C LEU A 367 -15.40 29.98 38.95
N ASN A 368 -16.43 30.03 38.08
CA ASN A 368 -16.76 29.02 37.11
C ASN A 368 -16.69 29.62 35.72
N SER A 369 -15.93 28.99 34.82
CA SER A 369 -15.86 29.44 33.43
C SER A 369 -15.73 28.28 32.47
N ILE A 370 -16.27 28.49 31.26
CA ILE A 370 -16.16 27.57 30.13
C ILE A 370 -15.50 28.35 28.99
N ASN A 371 -14.40 27.87 28.52
CA ASN A 371 -13.59 28.54 27.52
C ASN A 371 -13.36 27.64 26.31
N LEU A 372 -13.46 28.20 25.12
CA LEU A 372 -13.03 27.51 23.92
C LEU A 372 -11.55 27.18 24.03
N SER A 373 -11.17 25.96 23.67
CA SER A 373 -9.77 25.57 23.66
C SER A 373 -9.39 24.75 22.44
N PHE A 374 -8.11 24.78 22.11
CA PHE A 374 -7.47 23.92 21.13
C PHE A 374 -6.51 22.99 21.83
N ASP A 375 -6.41 21.78 21.30
CA ASP A 375 -5.48 20.77 21.74
C ASP A 375 -4.58 20.33 20.57
N VAL A 376 -3.29 20.20 20.85
CA VAL A 376 -2.33 19.57 19.95
C VAL A 376 -1.34 18.75 20.77
N GLY A 377 -1.12 17.52 20.35
CA GLY A 377 -0.26 16.63 21.11
C GLY A 377 0.26 15.44 20.33
N GLY A 378 1.05 14.66 21.03
CA GLY A 378 1.58 13.42 20.52
C GLY A 378 1.90 12.44 21.62
N ALA A 379 1.89 11.17 21.27
CA ALA A 379 2.17 10.08 22.20
C ALA A 379 2.99 8.98 21.55
N VAL A 380 3.74 8.26 22.38
CA VAL A 380 4.41 7.01 22.05
C VAL A 380 3.70 5.90 22.78
N GLN A 381 3.18 4.94 22.03
CA GLN A 381 2.54 3.75 22.57
C GLN A 381 3.49 2.56 22.44
N VAL A 382 3.69 1.83 23.52
CA VAL A 382 4.54 0.63 23.59
C VAL A 382 3.65 -0.58 23.85
N TYR A 383 3.54 -1.48 22.89
CA TYR A 383 2.67 -2.65 22.98
C TYR A 383 3.29 -3.76 23.82
N ILE A 384 2.68 -4.07 24.94
CA ILE A 384 3.02 -5.16 25.86
C ILE A 384 2.50 -6.48 25.28
N THR A 385 1.26 -6.45 24.81
CA THR A 385 0.63 -7.57 24.09
C THR A 385 0.11 -7.08 22.74
N SER A 386 -0.61 -7.89 21.98
CA SER A 386 -1.25 -7.46 20.73
C SER A 386 -2.35 -6.42 20.92
N ARG A 387 -2.80 -6.18 22.16
CA ARG A 387 -3.90 -5.26 22.48
C ARG A 387 -3.58 -4.29 23.60
N LEU A 388 -2.81 -4.70 24.60
CA LEU A 388 -2.46 -3.89 25.75
C LEU A 388 -1.19 -3.10 25.46
N TYR A 389 -1.22 -1.79 25.70
CA TYR A 389 -0.07 -0.91 25.56
C TYR A 389 0.09 0.05 26.74
N ALA A 390 1.33 0.48 26.97
CA ALA A 390 1.66 1.64 27.79
C ALA A 390 1.87 2.83 26.86
N GLU A 391 1.46 4.01 27.30
CA GLU A 391 1.51 5.24 26.53
C GLU A 391 2.20 6.35 27.34
N VAL A 392 3.10 7.08 26.70
CA VAL A 392 3.66 8.32 27.23
C VAL A 392 3.37 9.40 26.21
N GLY A 393 2.70 10.45 26.64
CA GLY A 393 2.25 11.53 25.77
C GLY A 393 2.48 12.91 26.36
N VAL A 394 2.36 13.89 25.48
CA VAL A 394 2.39 15.31 25.81
C VAL A 394 1.34 16.02 24.97
N ASP A 395 0.43 16.73 25.61
CA ASP A 395 -0.58 17.56 24.97
C ASP A 395 -0.35 19.02 25.37
N PHE A 396 -0.52 19.90 24.43
CA PHE A 396 -0.57 21.33 24.66
C PHE A 396 -2.00 21.80 24.44
N VAL A 397 -2.62 22.30 25.49
CA VAL A 397 -3.97 22.87 25.48
C VAL A 397 -3.88 24.38 25.61
N MET A 398 -4.50 25.10 24.68
CA MET A 398 -4.61 26.56 24.71
C MET A 398 -6.07 26.96 24.83
N ALA A 399 -6.45 27.58 25.95
CA ALA A 399 -7.78 28.08 26.21
C ALA A 399 -7.84 29.61 26.02
N PHE A 400 -8.90 30.08 25.37
CA PHE A 400 -9.17 31.50 25.12
C PHE A 400 -10.18 32.01 26.12
N MET A 401 -9.66 32.79 27.08
CA MET A 401 -10.47 33.51 28.03
C MET A 401 -10.72 34.93 27.53
N SER A 402 -11.73 35.64 28.03
CA SER A 402 -12.12 36.96 27.53
C SER A 402 -10.97 37.97 27.59
N ASP A 403 -10.11 37.89 28.59
CA ASP A 403 -9.04 38.91 28.83
C ASP A 403 -7.64 38.31 28.80
N MET A 404 -7.47 37.00 28.66
CA MET A 404 -6.18 36.33 28.67
C MET A 404 -6.15 35.04 27.85
N GLN A 405 -4.95 34.62 27.51
CA GLN A 405 -4.70 33.30 26.94
C GLN A 405 -4.11 32.37 28.00
N PHE A 406 -4.70 31.20 28.16
CA PHE A 406 -4.24 30.22 29.13
C PHE A 406 -3.70 29.01 28.42
N GLY A 407 -2.42 28.72 28.60
CA GLY A 407 -1.76 27.55 28.02
C GLY A 407 -1.40 26.51 29.09
N VAL A 408 -1.67 25.24 28.81
CA VAL A 408 -1.29 24.14 29.71
C VAL A 408 -0.60 23.07 28.90
N LEU A 409 0.55 22.62 29.39
CA LEU A 409 1.22 21.42 28.90
C LEU A 409 0.80 20.24 29.80
N HIS A 410 0.37 19.16 29.18
CA HIS A 410 -0.13 17.96 29.82
C HIS A 410 0.76 16.74 29.52
N PRO A 411 1.95 16.58 30.09
CA PRO A 411 2.66 15.31 30.05
C PRO A 411 1.83 14.23 30.75
N SER A 412 1.71 13.07 30.12
CA SER A 412 0.84 11.98 30.58
C SER A 412 1.50 10.62 30.48
N VAL A 413 1.10 9.72 31.36
CA VAL A 413 1.43 8.28 31.33
C VAL A 413 0.13 7.49 31.46
N CYS A 414 -0.16 6.67 30.47
CA CYS A 414 -1.41 5.94 30.37
C CYS A 414 -1.17 4.45 30.14
N ILE A 415 -2.20 3.67 30.44
CA ILE A 415 -2.35 2.30 29.99
C ILE A 415 -3.55 2.28 29.04
N GLY A 416 -3.39 1.62 27.90
CA GLY A 416 -4.42 1.57 26.90
C GLY A 416 -4.68 0.17 26.36
N TRP A 417 -5.83 0.04 25.73
CA TRP A 417 -6.29 -1.19 25.13
C TRP A 417 -6.82 -0.93 23.72
N GLN A 418 -6.33 -1.72 22.77
CA GLN A 418 -6.77 -1.71 21.38
C GLN A 418 -7.75 -2.85 21.11
N PHE A 419 -8.92 -2.53 20.58
CA PHE A 419 -10.00 -3.47 20.28
C PHE A 419 -9.97 -3.99 18.85
#